data_352ab97b6a861d2cd5e358936d797e91
#
_entry.id   352ab97b6a861d2cd5e358936d797e91
#
_cell.length_a   1.000
_cell.length_b   1.000
_cell.length_c   1.000
_cell.angle_alpha   90.00
_cell.angle_beta   90.00
_cell.angle_gamma   90.00
#
_symmetry.space_group_name_H-M   'P 1'
#
loop_
_entity.id
_entity.type
_entity.pdbx_description
1 polymer ?
#
loop_
_entity_poly.entity_id
_entity_poly.type
_entity_poly.pdbx_seq_one_letter_code
_entity_poly.pdbx_strand_id
1 'polypeptide(L)'
;MFKAKPIPSWEIIEKDVIDEIIFRTDKPRDRLILELMARGGMRIGEVLKLTPADVQDRKLTLKNPKSGKRREHVFIPQKVADRLKAYIRDNNIQPNQRIFPICYETARTMVKKAGEKVGIRLRPHDLRRHAATYASRSGVPIEIVSKVILRHANLSTTQIYLGKVPDTE
;
A
#
# COMPACT_ATOMS: atom_id res chain seq x y z
N MET A 1 -21.93 6.28 20.10
CA MET A 1 -21.12 6.64 18.94
C MET A 1 -19.80 5.88 19.01
N PHE A 2 -19.46 5.21 17.94
CA PHE A 2 -18.25 4.40 17.85
C PHE A 2 -17.01 5.27 17.72
N LYS A 3 -16.03 5.10 18.60
CA LYS A 3 -14.74 5.79 18.50
C LYS A 3 -13.67 4.80 18.02
N ALA A 4 -13.04 5.13 16.91
CA ALA A 4 -11.93 4.34 16.40
C ALA A 4 -10.74 4.41 17.36
N LYS A 5 -10.14 3.24 17.66
CA LYS A 5 -8.95 3.19 18.50
C LYS A 5 -7.72 3.57 17.68
N PRO A 6 -6.83 4.43 18.23
CA PRO A 6 -5.55 4.68 17.58
C PRO A 6 -4.69 3.42 17.65
N ILE A 7 -3.89 3.22 16.60
CA ILE A 7 -2.91 2.14 16.56
C ILE A 7 -1.64 2.68 17.21
N PRO A 8 -1.15 2.09 18.32
CA PRO A 8 0.13 2.50 18.89
C PRO A 8 1.25 2.37 17.86
N SER A 9 2.24 3.26 17.94
CA SER A 9 3.34 3.30 16.97
C SER A 9 4.15 2.00 16.86
N TRP A 10 4.11 1.17 17.92
CA TRP A 10 4.78 -0.12 17.99
C TRP A 10 3.89 -1.29 17.58
N GLU A 11 2.60 -1.08 17.37
CA GLU A 11 1.66 -2.13 17.01
C GLU A 11 1.52 -2.23 15.50
N ILE A 12 1.40 -3.45 15.00
CA ILE A 12 1.29 -3.75 13.57
C ILE A 12 -0.07 -4.40 13.32
N ILE A 13 -0.72 -3.97 12.26
CA ILE A 13 -2.01 -4.52 11.87
C ILE A 13 -1.80 -5.90 11.25
N GLU A 14 -2.48 -6.91 11.78
CA GLU A 14 -2.37 -8.27 11.27
C GLU A 14 -3.07 -8.45 9.92
N LYS A 15 -2.66 -9.50 9.20
CA LYS A 15 -3.15 -9.78 7.84
C LYS A 15 -4.66 -9.94 7.78
N ASP A 16 -5.26 -10.66 8.73
CA ASP A 16 -6.70 -10.90 8.75
C ASP A 16 -7.50 -9.62 8.94
N VAL A 17 -6.99 -8.66 9.72
CA VAL A 17 -7.61 -7.34 9.88
C VAL A 17 -7.54 -6.56 8.57
N ILE A 18 -6.40 -6.56 7.89
CA ILE A 18 -6.23 -5.92 6.59
C ILE A 18 -7.18 -6.53 5.56
N ASP A 19 -7.26 -7.86 5.51
CA ASP A 19 -8.15 -8.57 4.58
C ASP A 19 -9.61 -8.20 4.85
N GLU A 20 -10.00 -8.06 6.12
CA GLU A 20 -11.35 -7.63 6.50
C GLU A 20 -11.65 -6.20 6.07
N ILE A 21 -10.71 -5.28 6.24
CA ILE A 21 -10.84 -3.89 5.80
C ILE A 21 -11.08 -3.85 4.29
N ILE A 22 -10.26 -4.57 3.52
CA ILE A 22 -10.37 -4.61 2.06
C ILE A 22 -11.69 -5.24 1.65
N PHE A 23 -12.08 -6.34 2.30
CA PHE A 23 -13.34 -7.03 2.02
C PHE A 23 -14.55 -6.13 2.26
N ARG A 24 -14.54 -5.32 3.31
CA ARG A 24 -15.64 -4.40 3.63
C ARG A 24 -15.66 -3.13 2.79
N THR A 25 -14.65 -2.91 1.96
CA THR A 25 -14.57 -1.73 1.11
C THR A 25 -15.29 -2.02 -0.21
N ASP A 26 -16.42 -1.36 -0.43
CA ASP A 26 -17.32 -1.68 -1.55
C ASP A 26 -16.83 -1.14 -2.90
N LYS A 27 -16.30 0.09 -2.92
CA LYS A 27 -15.90 0.74 -4.17
C LYS A 27 -14.62 0.14 -4.74
N PRO A 28 -14.63 -0.32 -6.00
CA PRO A 28 -13.43 -0.91 -6.62
C PRO A 28 -12.21 0.00 -6.59
N ARG A 29 -12.40 1.30 -6.78
CA ARG A 29 -11.32 2.30 -6.67
C ARG A 29 -10.65 2.23 -5.30
N ASP A 30 -11.46 2.28 -4.25
CA ASP A 30 -10.98 2.33 -2.88
C ASP A 30 -10.29 1.02 -2.48
N ARG A 31 -10.86 -0.11 -2.89
CA ARG A 31 -10.24 -1.43 -2.66
C ARG A 31 -8.86 -1.53 -3.29
N LEU A 32 -8.73 -1.08 -4.55
CA LEU A 32 -7.44 -1.11 -5.26
C LEU A 32 -6.41 -0.21 -4.59
N ILE A 33 -6.80 0.99 -4.16
CA ILE A 33 -5.89 1.89 -3.46
C ILE A 33 -5.36 1.21 -2.19
N LEU A 34 -6.26 0.62 -1.39
CA LEU A 34 -5.89 -0.12 -0.18
C LEU A 34 -4.97 -1.31 -0.48
N GLU A 35 -5.28 -2.08 -1.53
CA GLU A 35 -4.48 -3.24 -1.92
C GLU A 35 -3.08 -2.86 -2.39
N LEU A 36 -2.97 -1.79 -3.18
CA LEU A 36 -1.67 -1.31 -3.67
C LEU A 36 -0.78 -0.85 -2.50
N MET A 37 -1.37 -0.28 -1.46
CA MET A 37 -0.63 0.14 -0.27
C MET A 37 -0.30 -1.04 0.65
N ALA A 38 -1.28 -1.89 0.96
CA ALA A 38 -1.12 -2.97 1.92
C ALA A 38 -0.37 -4.18 1.36
N ARG A 39 -0.50 -4.46 0.08
CA ARG A 39 0.11 -5.62 -0.57
C ARG A 39 1.27 -5.26 -1.49
N GLY A 40 1.29 -4.04 -2.01
CA GLY A 40 2.40 -3.53 -2.83
C GLY A 40 3.40 -2.68 -2.07
N GLY A 41 3.05 -2.23 -0.87
CA GLY A 41 3.92 -1.35 -0.07
C GLY A 41 4.05 0.05 -0.61
N MET A 42 3.13 0.49 -1.47
CA MET A 42 3.20 1.81 -2.08
C MET A 42 2.84 2.92 -1.11
N ARG A 43 3.47 4.08 -1.27
CA ARG A 43 3.04 5.31 -0.62
C ARG A 43 1.79 5.83 -1.30
N ILE A 44 0.90 6.48 -0.54
CA ILE A 44 -0.36 7.00 -1.08
C ILE A 44 -0.12 7.95 -2.28
N GLY A 45 0.86 8.83 -2.18
CA GLY A 45 1.21 9.73 -3.28
C GLY A 45 1.65 8.99 -4.55
N GLU A 46 2.34 7.87 -4.40
CA GLU A 46 2.75 7.02 -5.52
C GLU A 46 1.54 6.38 -6.20
N VAL A 47 0.60 5.88 -5.41
CA VAL A 47 -0.66 5.30 -5.92
C VAL A 47 -1.42 6.33 -6.75
N LEU A 48 -1.52 7.57 -6.25
CA LEU A 48 -2.28 8.63 -6.92
C LEU A 48 -1.62 9.14 -8.20
N LYS A 49 -0.33 8.88 -8.40
CA LYS A 49 0.39 9.27 -9.62
C LYS A 49 0.38 8.19 -10.71
N LEU A 50 -0.07 6.98 -10.39
CA LEU A 50 -0.08 5.88 -11.36
C LEU A 50 -0.92 6.19 -12.58
N THR A 51 -0.36 5.82 -13.75
CA THR A 51 -1.07 5.80 -15.04
C THR A 51 -1.03 4.38 -15.60
N PRO A 52 -1.94 4.02 -16.52
CA PRO A 52 -1.89 2.69 -17.15
C PRO A 52 -0.54 2.39 -17.83
N ALA A 53 0.14 3.41 -18.36
CA ALA A 53 1.46 3.25 -18.98
C ALA A 53 2.52 2.73 -17.98
N ASP A 54 2.31 2.96 -16.69
CA ASP A 54 3.23 2.50 -15.65
C ASP A 54 3.01 1.02 -15.27
N VAL A 55 1.94 0.42 -15.73
CA VAL A 55 1.51 -0.95 -15.31
C VAL A 55 1.95 -1.97 -16.35
N GLN A 56 2.84 -2.88 -15.95
CA GLN A 56 3.27 -4.04 -16.75
C GLN A 56 3.00 -5.32 -15.96
N ASP A 57 1.76 -5.80 -16.03
CA ASP A 57 1.28 -6.94 -15.27
C ASP A 57 1.51 -6.71 -13.76
N ARG A 58 2.38 -7.47 -13.12
CA ARG A 58 2.67 -7.35 -11.68
C ARG A 58 3.68 -6.27 -11.34
N LYS A 59 4.31 -5.67 -12.33
CA LYS A 59 5.36 -4.68 -12.15
C LYS A 59 4.82 -3.28 -12.42
N LEU A 60 4.92 -2.40 -11.43
CA LEU A 60 4.53 -1.00 -11.56
C LEU A 60 5.80 -0.14 -11.53
N THR A 61 5.88 0.82 -12.44
CA THR A 61 7.01 1.74 -12.52
C THR A 61 6.63 3.07 -11.86
N LEU A 62 7.44 3.51 -10.90
CA LEU A 62 7.25 4.79 -10.23
C LEU A 62 8.13 5.84 -10.91
N LYS A 63 7.51 6.96 -11.30
CA LYS A 63 8.21 8.10 -11.88
C LYS A 63 8.50 9.13 -10.80
N ASN A 64 9.71 9.70 -10.79
CA ASN A 64 10.12 10.74 -9.84
C ASN A 64 9.87 10.33 -8.38
N PRO A 65 10.41 9.18 -7.92
CA PRO A 65 10.19 8.73 -6.56
C PRO A 65 10.85 9.65 -5.53
N LYS A 66 10.29 9.67 -4.31
CA LYS A 66 10.84 10.47 -3.21
C LYS A 66 12.27 10.09 -2.80
N SER A 67 12.68 8.87 -3.11
CA SER A 67 14.04 8.38 -2.83
C SER A 67 15.14 9.09 -3.63
N GLY A 68 14.76 9.92 -4.62
CA GLY A 68 15.69 10.59 -5.52
C GLY A 68 16.21 9.72 -6.65
N LYS A 69 15.84 8.46 -6.71
CA LYS A 69 16.17 7.56 -7.82
C LYS A 69 15.35 7.95 -9.07
N ARG A 70 15.95 7.75 -10.24
CA ARG A 70 15.29 8.08 -11.51
C ARG A 70 14.01 7.28 -11.76
N ARG A 71 14.03 5.98 -11.43
CA ARG A 71 12.88 5.08 -11.53
C ARG A 71 12.96 4.02 -10.45
N GLU A 72 11.81 3.66 -9.92
CA GLU A 72 11.67 2.54 -9.01
C GLU A 72 10.55 1.64 -9.49
N HIS A 73 10.58 0.39 -9.05
CA HIS A 73 9.56 -0.58 -9.39
C HIS A 73 8.90 -1.11 -8.13
N VAL A 74 7.60 -1.36 -8.25
CA VAL A 74 6.79 -2.03 -7.23
C VAL A 74 6.26 -3.32 -7.83
N PHE A 75 6.26 -4.37 -7.04
CA PHE A 75 5.71 -5.67 -7.44
C PHE A 75 4.48 -5.95 -6.61
N ILE A 76 3.40 -6.39 -7.27
CA ILE A 76 2.11 -6.66 -6.64
C ILE A 76 1.69 -8.10 -6.90
N PRO A 77 0.82 -8.69 -6.04
CA PRO A 77 0.28 -10.02 -6.27
C PRO A 77 -0.53 -10.08 -7.56
N GLN A 78 -0.56 -11.25 -8.20
CA GLN A 78 -1.26 -11.43 -9.48
C GLN A 78 -2.73 -11.04 -9.41
N LYS A 79 -3.41 -11.38 -8.32
CA LYS A 79 -4.82 -11.03 -8.14
C LYS A 79 -5.05 -9.52 -8.15
N VAL A 80 -4.14 -8.77 -7.54
CA VAL A 80 -4.21 -7.30 -7.52
C VAL A 80 -3.95 -6.75 -8.92
N ALA A 81 -2.94 -7.29 -9.61
CA ALA A 81 -2.64 -6.90 -11.00
C ALA A 81 -3.83 -7.13 -11.91
N ASP A 82 -4.50 -8.27 -11.78
CA ASP A 82 -5.67 -8.59 -12.60
C ASP A 82 -6.83 -7.63 -12.34
N ARG A 83 -7.09 -7.30 -11.07
CA ARG A 83 -8.12 -6.32 -10.70
C ARG A 83 -7.79 -4.92 -11.19
N LEU A 84 -6.53 -4.54 -11.13
CA LEU A 84 -6.08 -3.24 -11.62
C LEU A 84 -6.27 -3.10 -13.13
N LYS A 85 -5.88 -4.14 -13.88
CA LYS A 85 -6.10 -4.18 -15.33
C LYS A 85 -7.58 -4.12 -15.69
N ALA A 86 -8.41 -4.86 -14.98
CA ALA A 86 -9.86 -4.84 -15.18
C ALA A 86 -10.44 -3.44 -14.88
N TYR A 87 -9.99 -2.80 -13.82
CA TYR A 87 -10.42 -1.46 -13.46
C TYR A 87 -10.07 -0.42 -14.55
N ILE A 88 -8.83 -0.50 -15.06
CA ILE A 88 -8.37 0.38 -16.15
C ILE A 88 -9.25 0.19 -17.39
N ARG A 89 -9.49 -1.05 -17.76
CA ARG A 89 -10.33 -1.39 -18.94
C ARG A 89 -11.76 -0.93 -18.76
N ASP A 90 -12.37 -1.27 -17.63
CA ASP A 90 -13.81 -1.02 -17.39
C ASP A 90 -14.13 0.47 -17.25
N ASN A 91 -13.15 1.28 -16.87
CA ASN A 91 -13.30 2.73 -16.75
C ASN A 91 -12.69 3.50 -17.92
N ASN A 92 -12.25 2.82 -18.97
CA ASN A 92 -11.65 3.41 -20.18
C ASN A 92 -10.54 4.41 -19.89
N ILE A 93 -9.67 4.07 -18.93
CA ILE A 93 -8.58 4.97 -18.52
C ILE A 93 -7.48 4.91 -19.57
N GLN A 94 -7.12 6.08 -20.13
CA GLN A 94 -6.11 6.17 -21.19
C GLN A 94 -4.69 6.05 -20.61
N PRO A 95 -3.70 5.65 -21.44
CA PRO A 95 -2.33 5.35 -20.96
C PRO A 95 -1.67 6.45 -20.13
N ASN A 96 -1.97 7.71 -20.40
CA ASN A 96 -1.35 8.84 -19.70
C ASN A 96 -2.27 9.51 -18.68
N GLN A 97 -3.46 8.94 -18.44
CA GLN A 97 -4.38 9.44 -17.42
C GLN A 97 -4.09 8.79 -16.07
N ARG A 98 -4.28 9.54 -15.02
CA ARG A 98 -4.17 8.97 -13.66
C ARG A 98 -5.27 7.93 -13.46
N ILE A 99 -4.89 6.77 -12.95
CA ILE A 99 -5.85 5.69 -12.67
C ILE A 99 -6.82 6.12 -11.57
N PHE A 100 -6.31 6.83 -10.56
CA PHE A 100 -7.08 7.30 -9.41
C PHE A 100 -7.00 8.83 -9.33
N PRO A 101 -7.85 9.56 -10.10
CA PRO A 101 -7.76 11.01 -10.18
C PRO A 101 -8.44 11.71 -9.00
N ILE A 102 -8.02 11.39 -7.80
CA ILE A 102 -8.47 12.01 -6.56
C ILE A 102 -7.29 12.70 -5.87
N CYS A 103 -7.59 13.67 -5.02
CA CYS A 103 -6.54 14.36 -4.28
C CYS A 103 -6.09 13.55 -3.05
N TYR A 104 -4.94 13.91 -2.51
CA TYR A 104 -4.35 13.28 -1.35
C TYR A 104 -5.32 13.25 -0.16
N GLU A 105 -5.99 14.37 0.12
CA GLU A 105 -6.91 14.47 1.26
C GLU A 105 -8.11 13.53 1.11
N THR A 106 -8.65 13.38 -0.09
CA THR A 106 -9.74 12.44 -0.37
C THR A 106 -9.28 11.00 -0.13
N ALA A 107 -8.10 10.65 -0.62
CA ALA A 107 -7.55 9.31 -0.44
C ALA A 107 -7.28 9.02 1.04
N ARG A 108 -6.70 9.97 1.76
CA ARG A 108 -6.43 9.84 3.20
C ARG A 108 -7.71 9.64 4.00
N THR A 109 -8.75 10.42 3.68
CA THR A 109 -10.07 10.30 4.32
C THR A 109 -10.68 8.93 4.05
N MET A 110 -10.55 8.43 2.83
CA MET A 110 -11.03 7.09 2.45
C MET A 110 -10.34 6.01 3.29
N VAL A 111 -9.02 6.08 3.45
CA VAL A 111 -8.25 5.14 4.28
C VAL A 111 -8.76 5.18 5.72
N LYS A 112 -8.94 6.36 6.26
CA LYS A 112 -9.44 6.55 7.64
C LYS A 112 -10.82 5.89 7.82
N LYS A 113 -11.74 6.14 6.89
CA LYS A 113 -13.10 5.56 6.93
C LYS A 113 -13.07 4.05 6.79
N ALA A 114 -12.18 3.51 5.98
CA ALA A 114 -12.03 2.07 5.83
C ALA A 114 -11.62 1.41 7.16
N GLY A 115 -10.69 2.01 7.88
CA GLY A 115 -10.27 1.51 9.19
C GLY A 115 -11.38 1.59 10.24
N GLU A 116 -12.19 2.64 10.21
CA GLU A 116 -13.30 2.83 11.14
C GLU A 116 -14.32 1.68 11.09
N LYS A 117 -14.48 1.05 9.92
CA LYS A 117 -15.39 -0.10 9.75
C LYS A 117 -15.00 -1.31 10.61
N VAL A 118 -13.73 -1.42 10.98
CA VAL A 118 -13.23 -2.49 11.85
C VAL A 118 -12.75 -1.94 13.20
N GLY A 119 -13.07 -0.69 13.50
CA GLY A 119 -12.83 -0.11 14.81
C GLY A 119 -11.44 0.44 15.06
N ILE A 120 -10.65 0.70 14.02
CA ILE A 120 -9.30 1.23 14.18
C ILE A 120 -9.14 2.57 13.48
N ARG A 121 -8.18 3.36 13.95
CA ARG A 121 -7.77 4.60 13.30
C ARG A 121 -6.64 4.29 12.32
N LEU A 122 -7.02 4.04 11.06
CA LEU A 122 -6.08 3.64 10.02
C LEU A 122 -5.45 4.86 9.34
N ARG A 123 -4.14 4.81 9.13
CA ARG A 123 -3.39 5.80 8.37
C ARG A 123 -2.72 5.12 7.16
N PRO A 124 -2.44 5.87 6.08
CA PRO A 124 -1.72 5.30 4.93
C PRO A 124 -0.41 4.60 5.32
N HIS A 125 0.34 5.20 6.25
CA HIS A 125 1.60 4.66 6.72
C HIS A 125 1.45 3.26 7.37
N ASP A 126 0.33 3.00 8.04
CA ASP A 126 0.06 1.72 8.69
C ASP A 126 -0.08 0.59 7.67
N LEU A 127 -0.69 0.88 6.52
CA LEU A 127 -0.83 -0.08 5.43
C LEU A 127 0.53 -0.46 4.84
N ARG A 128 1.39 0.52 4.67
CA ARG A 128 2.74 0.29 4.15
C ARG A 128 3.60 -0.50 5.15
N ARG A 129 3.48 -0.20 6.43
CA ARG A 129 4.12 -0.99 7.50
C ARG A 129 3.65 -2.43 7.49
N HIS A 130 2.36 -2.65 7.26
CA HIS A 130 1.82 -4.00 7.14
C HIS A 130 2.50 -4.76 5.99
N ALA A 131 2.62 -4.16 4.81
CA ALA A 131 3.24 -4.81 3.66
C ALA A 131 4.68 -5.24 3.97
N ALA A 132 5.47 -4.36 4.56
CA ALA A 132 6.86 -4.65 4.94
C ALA A 132 6.96 -5.72 6.01
N THR A 133 6.12 -5.65 7.03
CA THR A 133 6.10 -6.59 8.14
C THR A 133 5.68 -7.98 7.68
N TYR A 134 4.66 -8.06 6.85
CA TYR A 134 4.20 -9.33 6.30
C TYR A 134 5.29 -10.01 5.48
N ALA A 135 6.00 -9.25 4.64
CA ALA A 135 7.12 -9.77 3.86
C ALA A 135 8.25 -10.27 4.77
N SER A 136 8.60 -9.48 5.79
CA SER A 136 9.64 -9.85 6.75
C SER A 136 9.28 -11.14 7.50
N ARG A 137 8.06 -11.25 8.00
CA ARG A 137 7.57 -12.43 8.72
C ARG A 137 7.50 -13.66 7.83
N SER A 138 7.31 -13.46 6.53
CA SER A 138 7.30 -14.55 5.54
C SER A 138 8.70 -15.01 5.13
N GLY A 139 9.74 -14.49 5.77
CA GLY A 139 11.12 -14.90 5.55
C GLY A 139 11.87 -14.10 4.49
N VAL A 140 11.30 -13.00 3.99
CA VAL A 140 11.99 -12.13 3.03
C VAL A 140 13.13 -11.40 3.76
N PRO A 141 14.40 -11.48 3.27
CA PRO A 141 15.51 -10.80 3.91
C PRO A 141 15.29 -9.29 4.04
N ILE A 142 15.81 -8.70 5.11
CA ILE A 142 15.62 -7.27 5.39
C ILE A 142 16.15 -6.37 4.28
N GLU A 143 17.21 -6.79 3.60
CA GLU A 143 17.77 -6.07 2.45
C GLU A 143 16.75 -5.97 1.30
N ILE A 144 16.01 -7.04 1.05
CA ILE A 144 14.97 -7.09 0.03
C ILE A 144 13.78 -6.23 0.46
N VAL A 145 13.36 -6.34 1.72
CA VAL A 145 12.28 -5.50 2.27
C VAL A 145 12.64 -4.03 2.13
N SER A 146 13.87 -3.67 2.48
CA SER A 146 14.34 -2.29 2.39
C SER A 146 14.37 -1.77 0.95
N LYS A 147 15.02 -2.51 0.05
CA LYS A 147 15.29 -2.03 -1.31
C LYS A 147 14.12 -2.21 -2.27
N VAL A 148 13.37 -3.30 -2.13
CA VAL A 148 12.34 -3.67 -3.11
C VAL A 148 10.95 -3.27 -2.63
N ILE A 149 10.61 -3.53 -1.38
CA ILE A 149 9.26 -3.29 -0.84
C ILE A 149 9.13 -1.85 -0.33
N LEU A 150 10.01 -1.43 0.54
CA LEU A 150 9.98 -0.08 1.12
C LEU A 150 10.75 0.95 0.31
N ARG A 151 11.72 0.50 -0.47
CA ARG A 151 12.55 1.36 -1.33
C ARG A 151 13.27 2.47 -0.55
N HIS A 152 13.71 2.14 0.66
CA HIS A 152 14.50 3.06 1.49
C HIS A 152 15.90 3.22 0.91
N ALA A 153 16.43 4.43 0.91
CA ALA A 153 17.81 4.69 0.52
C ALA A 153 18.79 4.13 1.54
N ASN A 154 18.36 3.94 2.78
CA ASN A 154 19.18 3.52 3.91
C ASN A 154 18.53 2.33 4.63
N LEU A 155 19.29 1.25 4.80
CA LEU A 155 18.83 0.04 5.50
C LEU A 155 18.38 0.33 6.93
N SER A 156 19.06 1.25 7.63
CA SER A 156 18.72 1.58 9.02
C SER A 156 17.32 2.14 9.16
N THR A 157 16.81 2.86 8.14
CA THR A 157 15.42 3.35 8.12
C THR A 157 14.44 2.18 8.14
N THR A 158 14.73 1.11 7.38
CA THR A 158 13.90 -0.10 7.38
C THR A 158 13.97 -0.82 8.71
N GLN A 159 15.15 -0.92 9.31
CA GLN A 159 15.33 -1.55 10.63
C GLN A 159 14.51 -0.83 11.70
N ILE A 160 14.51 0.50 11.71
CA ILE A 160 13.68 1.30 12.62
C ILE A 160 12.19 1.03 12.34
N TYR A 161 11.80 0.99 11.07
CA TYR A 161 10.43 0.76 10.64
C TYR A 161 9.91 -0.60 11.12
N LEU A 162 10.74 -1.63 11.06
CA LEU A 162 10.41 -3.00 11.46
C LEU A 162 10.74 -3.31 12.92
N GLY A 163 11.46 -2.40 13.60
CA GLY A 163 12.00 -2.65 14.94
C GLY A 163 10.98 -2.86 16.05
N LYS A 164 9.71 -2.65 15.76
CA LYS A 164 8.61 -2.91 16.71
C LYS A 164 7.88 -4.22 16.42
N VAL A 165 8.39 -5.02 15.49
CA VAL A 165 7.83 -6.34 15.18
C VAL A 165 8.25 -7.32 16.27
N PRO A 166 7.31 -8.07 16.87
CA PRO A 166 7.66 -9.09 17.86
C PRO A 166 8.55 -10.20 17.27
N ASP A 167 9.53 -10.66 18.02
CA ASP A 167 10.47 -11.72 17.62
C ASP A 167 9.87 -13.13 17.67
N THR A 168 8.61 -13.26 18.00
CA THR A 168 7.92 -14.53 18.17
C THR A 168 7.39 -15.15 16.87
N GLU A 169 7.77 -14.62 15.77
CA GLU A 169 7.25 -15.02 14.44
C GLU A 169 8.08 -16.09 13.74
#